data_db593f019996564c3baac255b6bc1b2b
#
_entry.id   db593f019996564c3baac255b6bc1b2b
#
_cell.length_a   1.000
_cell.length_b   1.000
_cell.length_c   1.000
_cell.angle_alpha   90.00
_cell.angle_beta   90.00
_cell.angle_gamma   90.00
#
_symmetry.space_group_name_H-M   'P 1'
#
loop_
_entity.id
_entity.type
_entity.pdbx_description
1 polymer ?
#
loop_
_entity_poly.entity_id
_entity_poly.type
_entity_poly.pdbx_seq_one_letter_code
_entity_poly.pdbx_strand_id
1 'polypeptide(L)'
;INEEFYAMNAVGKAFLEAGRRLFGFELPWGYITGLRPVKRAKYYLDRGYSAEQVITLFNRDYDVSMEKATLSVETALLQQKMLADVQPNDCGLYVSIPFCPTRCDYCSFVSYSNAKLFSLIPDYLEKLMCDIRDTGEMIKNLGMRVRSVYIGGGTPSILEPDQIERLLSCINENVDIKVDTEYTFEAGRPDT
;
A
#
# COMPACT_ATOMS: atom_id res chain seq x y z
N ILE A 1 -4.19 5.83 27.04
CA ILE A 1 -4.85 6.63 25.99
C ILE A 1 -4.69 8.07 26.45
N ASN A 2 -4.04 8.92 25.63
CA ASN A 2 -3.61 10.28 25.97
C ASN A 2 -4.81 11.25 25.91
N GLU A 3 -4.86 12.30 26.75
CA GLU A 3 -5.88 13.36 26.72
C GLU A 3 -6.03 14.00 25.32
N GLU A 4 -4.94 14.15 24.61
CA GLU A 4 -4.90 14.65 23.23
C GLU A 4 -5.73 13.78 22.26
N PHE A 5 -5.75 12.46 22.46
CA PHE A 5 -6.57 11.55 21.67
C PHE A 5 -8.07 11.76 21.90
N TYR A 6 -8.47 12.01 23.16
CA TYR A 6 -9.88 12.30 23.47
C TYR A 6 -10.31 13.66 22.91
N ALA A 7 -9.44 14.66 22.98
CA ALA A 7 -9.71 15.98 22.41
C ALA A 7 -9.88 15.92 20.89
N MET A 8 -8.99 15.22 20.18
CA MET A 8 -9.10 15.02 18.73
C MET A 8 -10.40 14.29 18.34
N ASN A 9 -10.77 13.27 19.08
CA ASN A 9 -12.01 12.53 18.81
C ASN A 9 -13.25 13.40 19.05
N ALA A 10 -13.25 14.22 20.11
CA ALA A 10 -14.36 15.12 20.40
C ALA A 10 -14.54 16.18 19.30
N VAL A 11 -13.45 16.77 18.81
CA VAL A 11 -13.47 17.72 17.68
C VAL A 11 -13.96 17.03 16.40
N GLY A 12 -13.45 15.82 16.09
CA GLY A 12 -13.88 15.04 14.93
C GLY A 12 -15.37 14.72 14.95
N LYS A 13 -15.91 14.30 16.11
CA LYS A 13 -17.35 14.05 16.30
C LYS A 13 -18.18 15.32 16.12
N ALA A 14 -17.76 16.42 16.72
CA ALA A 14 -18.48 17.69 16.61
C ALA A 14 -18.51 18.20 15.17
N PHE A 15 -17.40 18.08 14.45
CA PHE A 15 -17.30 18.46 13.03
C PHE A 15 -18.20 17.60 12.14
N LEU A 16 -18.17 16.29 12.33
CA LEU A 16 -19.00 15.34 11.60
C LEU A 16 -20.50 15.59 11.83
N GLU A 17 -20.89 15.79 13.08
CA GLU A 17 -22.27 16.09 13.45
C GLU A 17 -22.75 17.44 12.85
N ALA A 18 -21.90 18.44 12.85
CA ALA A 18 -22.22 19.72 12.18
C ALA A 18 -22.41 19.53 10.67
N GLY A 19 -21.54 18.72 10.02
CA GLY A 19 -21.67 18.39 8.61
C GLY A 19 -22.97 17.64 8.27
N ARG A 20 -23.36 16.68 9.12
CA ARG A 20 -24.64 15.98 8.97
C ARG A 20 -25.83 16.92 9.00
N ARG A 21 -25.86 17.82 9.98
CA ARG A 21 -26.96 18.79 10.14
C ARG A 21 -27.02 19.79 8.99
N LEU A 22 -25.87 20.22 8.47
CA LEU A 22 -25.82 21.23 7.41
C LEU A 22 -26.06 20.65 6.03
N PHE A 23 -25.56 19.46 5.74
CA PHE A 23 -25.51 18.91 4.40
C PHE A 23 -26.32 17.62 4.23
N GLY A 24 -26.81 16.99 5.30
CA GLY A 24 -27.65 15.81 5.25
C GLY A 24 -26.95 14.56 4.71
N PHE A 25 -25.61 14.46 4.84
CA PHE A 25 -24.86 13.28 4.40
C PHE A 25 -24.27 12.49 5.57
N GLU A 26 -24.06 11.21 5.33
CA GLU A 26 -23.36 10.29 6.23
C GLU A 26 -22.00 9.92 5.66
N LEU A 27 -20.96 9.95 6.48
CA LEU A 27 -19.63 9.47 6.10
C LEU A 27 -19.46 8.01 6.55
N PRO A 28 -19.31 7.05 5.60
CA PRO A 28 -19.21 5.63 5.96
C PRO A 28 -18.02 5.29 6.86
N TRP A 29 -16.95 6.08 6.79
CA TRP A 29 -15.77 5.95 7.63
C TRP A 29 -15.78 6.81 8.89
N GLY A 30 -16.88 7.48 9.19
CA GLY A 30 -17.00 8.40 10.31
C GLY A 30 -15.87 9.43 10.30
N TYR A 31 -15.21 9.66 11.44
CA TYR A 31 -14.05 10.55 11.52
C TYR A 31 -12.70 9.79 11.54
N ILE A 32 -12.67 8.50 11.18
CA ILE A 32 -11.43 7.72 10.97
C ILE A 32 -10.71 8.10 9.65
N THR A 33 -11.23 9.06 8.89
CA THR A 33 -10.66 9.50 7.62
C THR A 33 -9.17 9.85 7.73
N GLY A 34 -8.38 9.41 6.73
CA GLY A 34 -6.93 9.61 6.70
C GLY A 34 -6.12 8.66 7.57
N LEU A 35 -6.76 7.88 8.44
CA LEU A 35 -6.12 6.81 9.18
C LEU A 35 -6.20 5.49 8.41
N ARG A 36 -5.34 4.54 8.76
CA ARG A 36 -5.40 3.17 8.23
C ARG A 36 -6.36 2.34 9.09
N PRO A 37 -7.66 2.20 8.74
CA PRO A 37 -8.66 1.56 9.60
C PRO A 37 -8.33 0.09 9.89
N VAL A 38 -7.81 -0.65 8.91
CA VAL A 38 -7.36 -2.04 9.07
C VAL A 38 -6.24 -2.15 10.10
N LYS A 39 -5.27 -1.22 10.09
CA LYS A 39 -4.17 -1.20 11.08
C LYS A 39 -4.71 -0.93 12.49
N ARG A 40 -5.76 -0.11 12.61
CA ARG A 40 -6.41 0.14 13.88
C ARG A 40 -7.24 -1.06 14.35
N ALA A 41 -7.95 -1.75 13.45
CA ALA A 41 -8.63 -3.00 13.77
C ALA A 41 -7.62 -4.05 14.29
N LYS A 42 -6.51 -4.23 13.57
CA LYS A 42 -5.41 -5.12 14.02
C LYS A 42 -4.89 -4.76 15.41
N TYR A 43 -4.72 -3.47 15.72
CA TYR A 43 -4.27 -3.02 17.03
C TYR A 43 -5.15 -3.50 18.18
N TYR A 44 -6.48 -3.54 18.01
CA TYR A 44 -7.42 -4.04 19.02
C TYR A 44 -7.44 -5.57 19.04
N LEU A 45 -7.46 -6.23 17.88
CA LEU A 45 -7.40 -7.69 17.79
C LEU A 45 -6.15 -8.27 18.47
N ASP A 46 -4.99 -7.67 18.26
CA ASP A 46 -3.71 -8.05 18.91
C ASP A 46 -3.76 -7.89 20.44
N ARG A 47 -4.70 -7.12 20.98
CA ARG A 47 -4.94 -6.92 22.42
C ARG A 47 -6.03 -7.81 22.98
N GLY A 48 -6.53 -8.78 22.20
CA GLY A 48 -7.47 -9.79 22.63
C GLY A 48 -8.94 -9.36 22.52
N TYR A 49 -9.25 -8.24 21.85
CA TYR A 49 -10.64 -7.92 21.55
C TYR A 49 -11.19 -8.86 20.50
N SER A 50 -12.46 -9.31 20.65
CA SER A 50 -13.11 -10.09 19.61
C SER A 50 -13.45 -9.24 18.39
N ALA A 51 -13.69 -9.90 17.25
CA ALA A 51 -14.12 -9.23 16.03
C ALA A 51 -15.35 -8.33 16.26
N GLU A 52 -16.37 -8.85 16.95
CA GLU A 52 -17.61 -8.14 17.27
C GLU A 52 -17.36 -6.94 18.18
N GLN A 53 -16.43 -7.07 19.14
CA GLN A 53 -16.05 -5.97 20.03
C GLN A 53 -15.37 -4.86 19.26
N VAL A 54 -14.49 -5.17 18.29
CA VAL A 54 -13.80 -4.17 17.46
C VAL A 54 -14.79 -3.48 16.53
N ILE A 55 -15.72 -4.23 15.90
CA ILE A 55 -16.78 -3.67 15.04
C ILE A 55 -17.63 -2.67 15.84
N THR A 56 -18.10 -3.11 17.03
CA THR A 56 -18.90 -2.26 17.92
C THR A 56 -18.15 -1.01 18.36
N LEU A 57 -16.86 -1.14 18.67
CA LEU A 57 -15.99 -0.02 19.06
C LEU A 57 -15.83 0.98 17.91
N PHE A 58 -15.63 0.51 16.68
CA PHE A 58 -15.50 1.37 15.50
C PHE A 58 -16.78 2.17 15.25
N ASN A 59 -17.93 1.52 15.36
CA ASN A 59 -19.21 2.19 15.20
C ASN A 59 -19.46 3.21 16.34
N ARG A 60 -19.32 2.79 17.60
CA ARG A 60 -19.63 3.63 18.77
C ARG A 60 -18.65 4.81 18.93
N ASP A 61 -17.34 4.53 18.81
CA ASP A 61 -16.29 5.49 19.21
C ASP A 61 -15.82 6.35 18.03
N TYR A 62 -15.89 5.84 16.81
CA TYR A 62 -15.42 6.55 15.61
C TYR A 62 -16.52 6.84 14.60
N ASP A 63 -17.76 6.44 14.90
CA ASP A 63 -18.91 6.67 14.03
C ASP A 63 -18.76 6.05 12.62
N VAL A 64 -18.01 4.97 12.55
CA VAL A 64 -17.82 4.18 11.33
C VAL A 64 -19.08 3.33 11.09
N SER A 65 -19.56 3.28 9.85
CA SER A 65 -20.67 2.39 9.52
C SER A 65 -20.35 0.92 9.85
N MET A 66 -21.38 0.15 10.20
CA MET A 66 -21.19 -1.29 10.50
C MET A 66 -20.54 -2.03 9.34
N GLU A 67 -20.90 -1.70 8.10
CA GLU A 67 -20.31 -2.28 6.89
C GLU A 67 -18.80 -2.04 6.82
N LYS A 68 -18.35 -0.79 7.02
CA LYS A 68 -16.92 -0.43 6.95
C LYS A 68 -16.13 -0.92 8.15
N ALA A 69 -16.77 -0.98 9.33
CA ALA A 69 -16.17 -1.58 10.52
C ALA A 69 -15.94 -3.10 10.31
N THR A 70 -16.93 -3.82 9.80
CA THR A 70 -16.83 -5.24 9.45
C THR A 70 -15.73 -5.48 8.42
N LEU A 71 -15.74 -4.73 7.31
CA LEU A 71 -14.70 -4.80 6.27
C LEU A 71 -13.29 -4.61 6.86
N SER A 72 -13.11 -3.64 7.77
CA SER A 72 -11.82 -3.37 8.40
C SER A 72 -11.32 -4.55 9.25
N VAL A 73 -12.23 -5.17 9.99
CA VAL A 73 -11.92 -6.30 10.87
C VAL A 73 -11.63 -7.56 10.04
N GLU A 74 -12.47 -7.89 9.06
CA GLU A 74 -12.25 -9.03 8.17
C GLU A 74 -10.93 -8.92 7.42
N THR A 75 -10.62 -7.73 6.89
CA THR A 75 -9.33 -7.48 6.23
C THR A 75 -8.16 -7.65 7.20
N ALA A 76 -8.28 -7.18 8.45
CA ALA A 76 -7.23 -7.35 9.46
C ALA A 76 -7.00 -8.82 9.80
N LEU A 77 -8.06 -9.61 9.97
CA LEU A 77 -7.98 -11.05 10.22
C LEU A 77 -7.37 -11.80 9.04
N LEU A 78 -7.75 -11.44 7.81
CA LEU A 78 -7.15 -12.00 6.60
C LEU A 78 -5.64 -11.70 6.54
N GLN A 79 -5.25 -10.45 6.78
CA GLN A 79 -3.83 -10.06 6.83
C GLN A 79 -3.07 -10.81 7.92
N GLN A 80 -3.63 -10.98 9.12
CA GLN A 80 -3.02 -11.80 10.17
C GLN A 80 -2.76 -13.23 9.70
N LYS A 81 -3.73 -13.85 9.02
CA LYS A 81 -3.60 -15.20 8.47
C LYS A 81 -2.52 -15.26 7.38
N MET A 82 -2.49 -14.30 6.47
CA MET A 82 -1.51 -14.24 5.37
C MET A 82 -0.08 -14.01 5.87
N LEU A 83 0.07 -13.31 7.00
CA LEU A 83 1.37 -12.98 7.59
C LEU A 83 1.82 -13.97 8.68
N ALA A 84 1.01 -15.00 8.98
CA ALA A 84 1.28 -15.91 10.10
C ALA A 84 2.57 -16.75 9.90
N ASP A 85 2.95 -16.98 8.65
CA ASP A 85 4.11 -17.79 8.27
C ASP A 85 5.34 -16.95 7.82
N VAL A 86 5.27 -15.62 7.96
CA VAL A 86 6.39 -14.73 7.65
C VAL A 86 7.54 -14.97 8.61
N GLN A 87 8.73 -15.22 8.07
CA GLN A 87 9.94 -15.47 8.82
C GLN A 87 10.81 -14.19 8.92
N PRO A 88 11.70 -14.11 9.93
CA PRO A 88 12.57 -12.93 10.10
C PRO A 88 13.50 -12.64 8.91
N ASN A 89 13.79 -13.63 8.08
CA ASN A 89 14.60 -13.49 6.88
C ASN A 89 13.77 -13.31 5.60
N ASP A 90 12.45 -13.15 5.71
CA ASP A 90 11.61 -12.85 4.55
C ASP A 90 11.68 -11.36 4.21
N CYS A 91 11.68 -11.05 2.92
CA CYS A 91 11.63 -9.68 2.41
C CYS A 91 10.69 -9.55 1.21
N GLY A 92 10.27 -8.33 0.94
CA GLY A 92 9.64 -7.93 -0.32
C GLY A 92 10.60 -7.10 -1.15
N LEU A 93 10.59 -7.28 -2.46
CA LEU A 93 11.30 -6.44 -3.42
C LEU A 93 10.32 -5.45 -4.05
N TYR A 94 10.57 -4.15 -3.86
CA TYR A 94 9.82 -3.09 -4.51
C TYR A 94 10.66 -2.42 -5.59
N VAL A 95 10.17 -2.48 -6.82
CA VAL A 95 10.82 -1.86 -8.00
C VAL A 95 9.99 -0.66 -8.43
N SER A 96 10.57 0.53 -8.39
CA SER A 96 9.86 1.77 -8.69
C SER A 96 10.11 2.25 -10.11
N ILE A 97 9.05 2.60 -10.84
CA ILE A 97 9.12 3.32 -12.12
C ILE A 97 8.49 4.70 -11.90
N PRO A 98 9.28 5.76 -11.68
CA PRO A 98 8.78 7.06 -11.22
C PRO A 98 8.25 7.95 -12.35
N PHE A 99 7.90 7.39 -13.50
CA PHE A 99 7.38 8.13 -14.65
C PHE A 99 5.87 7.92 -14.79
N CYS A 100 5.15 8.98 -15.16
CA CYS A 100 3.71 8.95 -15.42
C CYS A 100 3.40 9.71 -16.71
N PRO A 101 2.48 9.24 -17.58
CA PRO A 101 2.07 9.99 -18.76
C PRO A 101 1.39 11.32 -18.38
N THR A 102 0.60 11.31 -17.31
CA THR A 102 -0.07 12.49 -16.75
C THR A 102 -0.02 12.44 -15.22
N ARG A 103 -0.23 13.58 -14.55
CA ARG A 103 -0.33 13.64 -13.10
C ARG A 103 -1.79 13.58 -12.66
N CYS A 104 -2.14 12.61 -11.82
CA CYS A 104 -3.47 12.54 -11.20
C CYS A 104 -3.61 13.64 -10.13
N ASP A 105 -4.77 14.29 -10.06
CA ASP A 105 -5.02 15.40 -9.13
C ASP A 105 -4.86 15.04 -7.66
N TYR A 106 -5.10 13.77 -7.31
CA TYR A 106 -4.99 13.24 -5.95
C TYR A 106 -3.61 12.62 -5.64
N CYS A 107 -2.67 12.61 -6.60
CA CYS A 107 -1.42 11.86 -6.44
C CYS A 107 -0.45 12.56 -5.51
N SER A 108 -0.03 11.86 -4.44
CA SER A 108 1.00 12.29 -3.50
C SER A 108 2.38 11.67 -3.76
N PHE A 109 2.49 10.76 -4.72
CA PHE A 109 3.76 10.10 -5.05
C PHE A 109 4.73 11.04 -5.77
N VAL A 110 6.02 10.80 -5.55
CA VAL A 110 7.07 11.41 -6.36
C VAL A 110 7.05 10.75 -7.72
N SER A 111 6.52 11.46 -8.72
CA SER A 111 6.46 11.00 -10.10
C SER A 111 6.74 12.13 -11.09
N TYR A 112 7.37 11.76 -12.19
CA TYR A 112 7.75 12.69 -13.27
C TYR A 112 6.72 12.56 -14.40
N SER A 113 5.86 13.59 -14.56
CA SER A 113 4.84 13.65 -15.60
C SER A 113 5.17 14.63 -16.74
N ASN A 114 6.43 15.01 -16.86
CA ASN A 114 6.89 15.89 -17.94
C ASN A 114 7.49 15.05 -19.09
N ALA A 115 6.89 15.13 -20.27
CA ALA A 115 7.34 14.40 -21.46
C ALA A 115 8.83 14.60 -21.80
N LYS A 116 9.43 15.76 -21.45
CA LYS A 116 10.87 16.00 -21.63
C LYS A 116 11.74 15.06 -20.79
N LEU A 117 11.21 14.53 -19.69
CA LEU A 117 11.92 13.61 -18.80
C LEU A 117 11.80 12.15 -19.26
N PHE A 118 10.92 11.84 -20.20
CA PHE A 118 10.80 10.46 -20.71
C PHE A 118 12.01 10.02 -21.52
N SER A 119 12.76 10.97 -22.08
CA SER A 119 14.06 10.68 -22.69
C SER A 119 15.09 10.10 -21.71
N LEU A 120 14.86 10.22 -20.40
CA LEU A 120 15.70 9.64 -19.35
C LEU A 120 15.33 8.20 -19.00
N ILE A 121 14.21 7.68 -19.49
CA ILE A 121 13.75 6.32 -19.16
C ILE A 121 14.82 5.27 -19.50
N PRO A 122 15.47 5.27 -20.68
CA PRO A 122 16.50 4.28 -20.99
C PRO A 122 17.68 4.31 -20.01
N ASP A 123 18.21 5.49 -19.69
CA ASP A 123 19.32 5.64 -18.74
C ASP A 123 18.90 5.25 -17.32
N TYR A 124 17.68 5.60 -16.93
CA TYR A 124 17.09 5.20 -15.65
C TYR A 124 17.03 3.67 -15.53
N LEU A 125 16.53 2.99 -16.56
CA LEU A 125 16.43 1.53 -16.57
C LEU A 125 17.81 0.85 -16.45
N GLU A 126 18.85 1.37 -17.13
CA GLU A 126 20.21 0.83 -17.00
C GLU A 126 20.70 0.93 -15.53
N LYS A 127 20.44 2.06 -14.86
CA LYS A 127 20.80 2.22 -13.44
C LYS A 127 19.94 1.32 -12.53
N LEU A 128 18.65 1.27 -12.78
CA LEU A 128 17.73 0.39 -12.03
C LEU A 128 18.16 -1.09 -12.15
N MET A 129 18.56 -1.55 -13.32
CA MET A 129 19.06 -2.91 -13.51
C MET A 129 20.40 -3.15 -12.78
N CYS A 130 21.25 -2.13 -12.62
CA CYS A 130 22.42 -2.23 -11.73
C CYS A 130 21.98 -2.41 -10.28
N ASP A 131 21.05 -1.56 -9.79
CA ASP A 131 20.53 -1.63 -8.43
C ASP A 131 19.85 -2.98 -8.14
N ILE A 132 19.14 -3.56 -9.12
CA ILE A 132 18.53 -4.90 -8.99
C ILE A 132 19.59 -5.98 -8.82
N ARG A 133 20.67 -5.94 -9.61
CA ARG A 133 21.78 -6.91 -9.49
C ARG A 133 22.45 -6.83 -8.12
N ASP A 134 22.79 -5.60 -7.68
CA ASP A 134 23.44 -5.36 -6.40
C ASP A 134 22.52 -5.77 -5.22
N THR A 135 21.21 -5.48 -5.34
CA THR A 135 20.20 -5.89 -4.35
C THR A 135 20.04 -7.41 -4.30
N GLY A 136 20.00 -8.08 -5.46
CA GLY A 136 19.93 -9.54 -5.55
C GLY A 136 21.14 -10.22 -4.89
N GLU A 137 22.35 -9.69 -5.11
CA GLU A 137 23.56 -10.17 -4.44
C GLU A 137 23.49 -9.94 -2.93
N MET A 138 23.00 -8.79 -2.48
CA MET A 138 22.81 -8.49 -1.05
C MET A 138 21.80 -9.46 -0.41
N ILE A 139 20.64 -9.69 -1.04
CA ILE A 139 19.62 -10.63 -0.58
C ILE A 139 20.23 -12.03 -0.39
N LYS A 140 21.00 -12.49 -1.36
CA LYS A 140 21.68 -13.79 -1.33
C LYS A 140 22.71 -13.87 -0.21
N ASN A 141 23.55 -12.84 -0.07
CA ASN A 141 24.61 -12.79 0.95
C ASN A 141 24.05 -12.75 2.37
N LEU A 142 22.88 -12.14 2.56
CA LEU A 142 22.16 -12.07 3.84
C LEU A 142 21.29 -13.31 4.12
N GLY A 143 21.18 -14.26 3.19
CA GLY A 143 20.33 -15.43 3.32
C GLY A 143 18.84 -15.09 3.41
N MET A 144 18.42 -13.99 2.78
CA MET A 144 17.01 -13.56 2.79
C MET A 144 16.21 -14.30 1.72
N ARG A 145 14.90 -14.44 1.97
CA ARG A 145 13.93 -15.04 1.04
C ARG A 145 12.96 -13.98 0.53
N VAL A 146 12.89 -13.84 -0.79
CA VAL A 146 11.92 -12.92 -1.40
C VAL A 146 10.55 -13.59 -1.44
N ARG A 147 9.56 -13.01 -0.75
CA ARG A 147 8.16 -13.46 -0.74
C ARG A 147 7.28 -12.72 -1.73
N SER A 148 7.64 -11.50 -2.06
CA SER A 148 6.89 -10.71 -3.02
C SER A 148 7.81 -9.82 -3.85
N VAL A 149 7.45 -9.64 -5.10
CA VAL A 149 8.02 -8.64 -6.01
C VAL A 149 6.88 -7.72 -6.41
N TYR A 150 7.08 -6.44 -6.24
CA TYR A 150 6.09 -5.43 -6.58
C TYR A 150 6.72 -4.35 -7.46
N ILE A 151 6.25 -4.25 -8.71
CA ILE A 151 6.68 -3.23 -9.65
C ILE A 151 5.59 -2.16 -9.71
N GLY A 152 5.92 -0.98 -9.20
CA GLY A 152 4.96 0.11 -9.04
C GLY A 152 5.61 1.48 -9.13
N GLY A 153 5.05 2.47 -8.42
CA GLY A 153 5.59 3.83 -8.33
C GLY A 153 4.72 4.85 -9.03
N GLY A 154 5.17 5.38 -10.16
CA GLY A 154 4.38 6.25 -11.01
C GLY A 154 3.41 5.45 -11.88
N THR A 155 3.90 4.96 -13.01
CA THR A 155 3.12 4.14 -13.94
C THR A 155 4.07 3.18 -14.66
N PRO A 156 4.29 1.97 -14.14
CA PRO A 156 5.21 1.01 -14.75
C PRO A 156 4.87 0.65 -16.21
N SER A 157 3.59 0.65 -16.56
CA SER A 157 3.13 0.38 -17.93
C SER A 157 3.44 1.49 -18.95
N ILE A 158 4.12 2.58 -18.55
CA ILE A 158 4.68 3.58 -19.47
C ILE A 158 5.91 3.05 -20.25
N LEU A 159 6.50 1.97 -19.74
CA LEU A 159 7.64 1.33 -20.39
C LEU A 159 7.22 0.61 -21.66
N GLU A 160 8.07 0.67 -22.69
CA GLU A 160 7.87 -0.08 -23.91
C GLU A 160 7.99 -1.61 -23.63
N PRO A 161 7.35 -2.48 -24.44
CA PRO A 161 7.36 -3.91 -24.21
C PRO A 161 8.75 -4.54 -24.07
N ASP A 162 9.73 -4.12 -24.88
CA ASP A 162 11.12 -4.58 -24.79
C ASP A 162 11.81 -4.11 -23.49
N GLN A 163 11.46 -2.94 -23.00
CA GLN A 163 11.95 -2.43 -21.72
C GLN A 163 11.39 -3.22 -20.55
N ILE A 164 10.09 -3.58 -20.60
CA ILE A 164 9.45 -4.44 -19.60
C ILE A 164 10.11 -5.82 -19.61
N GLU A 165 10.29 -6.43 -20.79
CA GLU A 165 10.92 -7.74 -20.92
C GLU A 165 12.34 -7.75 -20.32
N ARG A 166 13.15 -6.74 -20.62
CA ARG A 166 14.51 -6.58 -20.06
C ARG A 166 14.50 -6.43 -18.55
N LEU A 167 13.56 -5.63 -18.00
CA LEU A 167 13.41 -5.43 -16.57
C LEU A 167 13.03 -6.74 -15.87
N LEU A 168 12.01 -7.44 -16.36
CA LEU A 168 11.56 -8.71 -15.78
C LEU A 168 12.65 -9.79 -15.87
N SER A 169 13.36 -9.88 -17.00
CA SER A 169 14.50 -10.80 -17.16
C SER A 169 15.59 -10.49 -16.13
N CYS A 170 15.96 -9.21 -15.98
CA CYS A 170 16.95 -8.80 -14.98
C CYS A 170 16.56 -9.19 -13.56
N ILE A 171 15.29 -9.01 -13.18
CA ILE A 171 14.80 -9.43 -11.85
C ILE A 171 14.92 -10.94 -11.70
N ASN A 172 14.41 -11.72 -12.67
CA ASN A 172 14.38 -13.17 -12.60
C ASN A 172 15.78 -13.82 -12.60
N GLU A 173 16.76 -13.19 -13.27
CA GLU A 173 18.15 -13.67 -13.30
C GLU A 173 18.92 -13.40 -12.02
N ASN A 174 18.57 -12.33 -11.30
CA ASN A 174 19.36 -11.86 -10.15
C ASN A 174 18.68 -12.06 -8.79
N VAL A 175 17.38 -12.36 -8.77
CA VAL A 175 16.60 -12.59 -7.56
C VAL A 175 16.02 -13.99 -7.60
N ASP A 176 16.20 -14.76 -6.52
CA ASP A 176 15.65 -16.12 -6.42
C ASP A 176 14.13 -16.09 -6.24
N ILE A 177 13.40 -16.01 -7.34
CA ILE A 177 11.94 -15.99 -7.40
C ILE A 177 11.42 -17.42 -7.35
N LYS A 178 10.63 -17.75 -6.34
CA LYS A 178 9.97 -19.07 -6.18
C LYS A 178 8.60 -19.07 -6.85
N VAL A 179 8.06 -20.27 -7.09
CA VAL A 179 6.73 -20.45 -7.72
C VAL A 179 5.60 -19.82 -6.88
N ASP A 180 5.77 -19.77 -5.58
CA ASP A 180 4.82 -19.19 -4.60
C ASP A 180 5.10 -17.70 -4.28
N THR A 181 6.12 -17.10 -4.89
CA THR A 181 6.39 -15.67 -4.74
C THR A 181 5.28 -14.85 -5.38
N GLU A 182 4.66 -13.96 -4.63
CA GLU A 182 3.71 -13.00 -5.19
C GLU A 182 4.45 -12.04 -6.13
N TYR A 183 3.94 -11.89 -7.36
CA TYR A 183 4.56 -11.03 -8.37
C TYR A 183 3.52 -10.06 -8.92
N THR A 184 3.64 -8.78 -8.57
CA THR A 184 2.68 -7.74 -8.95
C THR A 184 3.33 -6.71 -9.87
N PHE A 185 2.62 -6.36 -10.95
CA PHE A 185 2.97 -5.27 -11.87
C PHE A 185 1.79 -4.32 -12.00
N GLU A 186 1.98 -3.03 -11.68
CA GLU A 186 0.93 -2.02 -11.82
C GLU A 186 0.74 -1.63 -13.30
N ALA A 187 -0.47 -1.88 -13.83
CA ALA A 187 -0.87 -1.57 -15.20
C ALA A 187 -2.32 -1.04 -15.25
N GLY A 188 -2.68 -0.16 -14.32
CA GLY A 188 -4.06 0.29 -14.09
C GLY A 188 -4.49 1.50 -14.92
N ARG A 189 -3.66 2.01 -15.84
CA ARG A 189 -3.99 3.22 -16.61
C ARG A 189 -4.44 2.88 -18.03
N PRO A 190 -5.49 3.57 -18.54
CA PRO A 190 -5.99 3.34 -19.90
C PRO A 190 -5.14 4.01 -20.99
N ASP A 191 -4.21 4.87 -20.61
CA ASP A 191 -3.35 5.67 -21.50
C ASP A 191 -1.91 5.13 -21.61
N THR A 192 -1.70 3.86 -21.16
CA THR A 192 -0.41 3.13 -21.28
C THR A 192 -0.60 1.68 -21.67
#